data_c94553efba380cc088e421c98b88f53e
#
_entry.id   c94553efba380cc088e421c98b88f53e
#
_cell.length_a   1.000
_cell.length_b   1.000
_cell.length_c   1.000
_cell.angle_alpha   90.00
_cell.angle_beta   90.00
_cell.angle_gamma   90.00
#
_symmetry.space_group_name_H-M   'P 1'
#
loop_
_entity.id
_entity.type
_entity.pdbx_description
1 polymer ?
#
loop_
_entity_poly.entity_id
_entity_poly.type
_entity_poly.pdbx_seq_one_letter_code
_entity_poly.pdbx_strand_id
1 'polypeptide(L)'
;MKKAISLLILVICSFCFFNCESNGFLMAKADAVMLTEAYPAKTQDAQFDVYYTNRPEKKYIELAQIICNATDDNWNLKQIKIKAQEIGADGIIVLGKSSSAGVGIPVGTTYVVSEETYGMKAVAIKYIEE
;
A
#
# COMPACT_ATOMS: atom_id res chain seq x y z
N MET A 1 30.13 20.89 36.42
CA MET A 1 28.89 20.12 36.40
C MET A 1 27.84 20.75 35.50
N LYS A 2 27.49 22.04 35.60
CA LYS A 2 26.43 22.65 34.75
C LYS A 2 26.69 22.57 33.25
N LYS A 3 27.95 22.73 32.79
CA LYS A 3 28.34 22.62 31.37
C LYS A 3 28.23 21.18 30.83
N ALA A 4 28.54 20.17 31.66
CA ALA A 4 28.42 18.77 31.27
C ALA A 4 26.98 18.32 31.13
N ILE A 5 26.09 18.81 32.00
CA ILE A 5 24.64 18.53 31.93
C ILE A 5 24.01 19.17 30.68
N SER A 6 24.45 20.41 30.35
CA SER A 6 23.96 21.10 29.14
C SER A 6 24.39 20.39 27.85
N LEU A 7 25.60 19.84 27.81
CA LEU A 7 26.11 19.07 26.67
C LEU A 7 25.35 17.75 26.51
N LEU A 8 25.02 17.07 27.61
CA LEU A 8 24.28 15.82 27.62
C LEU A 8 22.85 16.02 27.10
N ILE A 9 22.19 17.10 27.51
CA ILE A 9 20.83 17.44 27.03
C ILE A 9 20.84 17.71 25.52
N LEU A 10 21.87 18.40 25.02
CA LEU A 10 22.01 18.73 23.60
C LEU A 10 22.19 17.48 22.74
N VAL A 11 22.96 16.48 23.23
CA VAL A 11 23.15 15.20 22.56
C VAL A 11 21.87 14.37 22.55
N ILE A 12 21.11 14.34 23.65
CA ILE A 12 19.84 13.62 23.73
C ILE A 12 18.78 14.22 22.78
N CYS A 13 18.70 15.56 22.71
CA CYS A 13 17.81 16.23 21.75
C CYS A 13 18.18 15.93 20.28
N SER A 14 19.49 15.79 19.96
CA SER A 14 19.92 15.49 18.61
C SER A 14 19.50 14.09 18.16
N PHE A 15 19.42 13.11 19.06
CA PHE A 15 18.94 11.76 18.74
C PHE A 15 17.42 11.67 18.49
N CYS A 16 16.63 12.61 19.01
CA CYS A 16 15.18 12.61 18.80
C CYS A 16 14.76 13.03 17.38
N PHE A 17 15.64 13.69 16.62
CA PHE A 17 15.31 14.17 15.27
C PHE A 17 15.53 13.13 14.15
N PHE A 18 16.19 12.00 14.44
CA PHE A 18 16.53 11.01 13.40
C PHE A 18 15.48 9.88 13.24
N ASN A 19 14.40 9.85 14.02
CA ASN A 19 13.37 8.81 13.95
C ASN A 19 12.01 9.32 13.48
N CYS A 20 11.95 10.38 12.68
CA CYS A 20 10.70 10.76 12.04
C CYS A 20 10.58 10.06 10.68
N GLU A 21 10.53 8.73 10.67
CA GLU A 21 9.83 8.03 9.60
C GLU A 21 8.36 8.40 9.73
N SER A 22 7.81 9.03 8.69
CA SER A 22 6.38 9.25 8.60
C SER A 22 5.71 7.88 8.46
N ASN A 23 5.32 7.28 9.56
CA ASN A 23 4.74 5.94 9.61
C ASN A 23 3.35 5.85 8.97
N GLY A 24 2.93 6.84 8.21
CA GLY A 24 1.65 6.85 7.52
C GLY A 24 0.46 6.57 8.45
N PHE A 25 0.53 7.01 9.70
CA PHE A 25 -0.47 6.74 10.74
C PHE A 25 -1.89 7.15 10.34
N LEU A 26 -2.02 8.18 9.51
CA LEU A 26 -3.31 8.68 8.98
C LEU A 26 -3.61 8.18 7.56
N MET A 27 -2.72 7.38 6.94
CA MET A 27 -2.93 6.88 5.58
C MET A 27 -3.66 5.55 5.60
N ALA A 28 -4.50 5.32 4.58
CA ALA A 28 -5.23 4.08 4.43
C ALA A 28 -4.26 2.89 4.30
N LYS A 29 -4.61 1.79 4.95
CA LYS A 29 -3.93 0.50 4.78
C LYS A 29 -4.69 -0.34 3.75
N ALA A 30 -4.03 -1.37 3.24
CA ALA A 30 -4.65 -2.28 2.31
C ALA A 30 -5.55 -3.28 3.03
N ASP A 31 -6.74 -3.51 2.46
CA ASP A 31 -7.67 -4.56 2.85
C ASP A 31 -7.69 -5.67 1.79
N ALA A 32 -7.89 -6.91 2.24
CA ALA A 32 -7.92 -8.07 1.36
C ALA A 32 -9.23 -8.85 1.51
N VAL A 33 -9.87 -9.14 0.39
CA VAL A 33 -10.99 -10.08 0.30
C VAL A 33 -10.45 -11.39 -0.22
N MET A 34 -10.41 -12.41 0.64
CA MET A 34 -9.88 -13.72 0.30
C MET A 34 -10.79 -14.43 -0.69
N LEU A 35 -10.19 -15.03 -1.72
CA LEU A 35 -10.85 -15.88 -2.73
C LEU A 35 -10.57 -17.35 -2.46
N THR A 36 -9.43 -17.64 -1.83
CA THR A 36 -9.00 -18.98 -1.43
C THR A 36 -8.41 -18.93 -0.02
N GLU A 37 -7.89 -20.04 0.46
CA GLU A 37 -7.15 -20.09 1.73
C GLU A 37 -5.82 -19.32 1.63
N ALA A 38 -5.40 -18.74 2.77
CA ALA A 38 -4.10 -18.09 2.86
C ALA A 38 -2.99 -19.13 2.94
N TYR A 39 -1.84 -18.78 2.37
CA TYR A 39 -0.60 -19.53 2.46
C TYR A 39 0.31 -18.92 3.55
N PRO A 40 1.37 -19.63 3.98
CA PRO A 40 2.33 -19.07 4.93
C PRO A 40 2.88 -17.71 4.44
N ALA A 41 2.91 -16.74 5.35
CA ALA A 41 3.38 -15.40 5.05
C ALA A 41 4.82 -15.41 4.53
N LYS A 42 5.11 -14.52 3.60
CA LYS A 42 6.44 -14.30 3.05
C LYS A 42 7.14 -13.14 3.74
N THR A 43 8.46 -13.18 3.76
CA THR A 43 9.27 -12.04 4.21
C THR A 43 9.21 -10.91 3.20
N GLN A 44 9.40 -9.66 3.65
CA GLN A 44 9.36 -8.50 2.77
C GLN A 44 10.47 -8.50 1.71
N ASP A 45 11.59 -9.20 1.97
CA ASP A 45 12.72 -9.34 1.06
C ASP A 45 12.56 -10.50 0.06
N ALA A 46 11.48 -11.29 0.16
CA ALA A 46 11.22 -12.36 -0.77
C ALA A 46 11.00 -11.81 -2.18
N GLN A 47 11.41 -12.57 -3.20
CA GLN A 47 11.09 -12.25 -4.58
C GLN A 47 9.59 -12.11 -4.74
N PHE A 48 9.17 -10.98 -5.35
CA PHE A 48 7.77 -10.64 -5.50
C PHE A 48 7.52 -9.93 -6.83
N ASP A 49 6.65 -10.50 -7.64
CA ASP A 49 6.37 -10.00 -8.98
C ASP A 49 5.19 -9.03 -8.99
N VAL A 50 5.30 -7.97 -9.80
CA VAL A 50 4.24 -6.95 -9.97
C VAL A 50 3.89 -6.84 -11.45
N TYR A 51 2.65 -7.14 -11.79
CA TYR A 51 2.12 -7.08 -13.15
C TYR A 51 1.13 -5.93 -13.29
N TYR A 52 1.28 -5.12 -14.33
CA TYR A 52 0.37 -4.02 -14.66
C TYR A 52 -0.46 -4.33 -15.90
N THR A 53 0.18 -4.48 -17.04
CA THR A 53 -0.46 -4.71 -18.34
C THR A 53 -0.34 -6.16 -18.80
N ASN A 54 0.77 -6.79 -18.52
CA ASN A 54 1.01 -8.18 -18.88
C ASN A 54 0.57 -9.10 -17.74
N ARG A 55 0.11 -10.28 -18.08
CA ARG A 55 -0.19 -11.32 -17.11
C ARG A 55 1.00 -12.30 -16.99
N PRO A 56 1.11 -13.01 -15.84
CA PRO A 56 2.11 -14.05 -15.69
C PRO A 56 1.98 -15.11 -16.79
N GLU A 57 3.11 -15.57 -17.32
CA GLU A 57 3.16 -16.72 -18.24
C GLU A 57 3.02 -18.06 -17.49
N LYS A 58 3.46 -18.07 -16.22
CA LYS A 58 3.33 -19.22 -15.32
C LYS A 58 1.89 -19.40 -14.89
N LYS A 59 1.48 -20.65 -14.70
CA LYS A 59 0.17 -20.97 -14.11
C LYS A 59 0.09 -20.41 -12.68
N TYR A 60 -1.01 -19.83 -12.32
CA TYR A 60 -1.23 -19.25 -10.99
C TYR A 60 -2.67 -19.42 -10.53
N ILE A 61 -2.86 -19.30 -9.23
CA ILE A 61 -4.18 -19.15 -8.59
C ILE A 61 -4.30 -17.75 -8.02
N GLU A 62 -5.51 -17.23 -7.99
CA GLU A 62 -5.84 -15.94 -7.37
C GLU A 62 -6.17 -16.18 -5.89
N LEU A 63 -5.40 -15.56 -4.99
CA LEU A 63 -5.57 -15.74 -3.55
C LEU A 63 -6.59 -14.78 -2.97
N ALA A 64 -6.47 -13.51 -3.34
CA ALA A 64 -7.29 -12.44 -2.79
C ALA A 64 -7.35 -11.25 -3.72
N GLN A 65 -8.43 -10.48 -3.59
CA GLN A 65 -8.52 -9.14 -4.12
C GLN A 65 -8.12 -8.15 -3.03
N ILE A 66 -7.15 -7.27 -3.33
CA ILE A 66 -6.59 -6.32 -2.38
C ILE A 66 -6.88 -4.90 -2.85
N ILE A 67 -7.33 -4.06 -1.93
CA ILE A 67 -7.68 -2.66 -2.20
C ILE A 67 -6.98 -1.77 -1.16
N CYS A 68 -6.40 -0.67 -1.62
CA CYS A 68 -5.89 0.40 -0.76
C CYS A 68 -6.37 1.75 -1.27
N ASN A 69 -7.07 2.50 -0.43
CA ASN A 69 -7.76 3.74 -0.81
C ASN A 69 -7.03 4.99 -0.30
N ALA A 70 -5.72 5.06 -0.45
CA ALA A 70 -4.97 6.29 -0.24
C ALA A 70 -4.86 7.10 -1.54
N THR A 71 -4.53 8.38 -1.43
CA THR A 71 -4.32 9.27 -2.58
C THR A 71 -2.96 9.09 -3.24
N ASP A 72 -1.98 8.56 -2.52
CA ASP A 72 -0.62 8.30 -2.99
C ASP A 72 -0.50 6.89 -3.58
N ASP A 73 -0.19 6.81 -4.87
CA ASP A 73 -0.08 5.52 -5.58
C ASP A 73 1.12 4.68 -5.13
N ASN A 74 2.23 5.29 -4.74
CA ASN A 74 3.39 4.57 -4.22
C ASN A 74 3.07 3.95 -2.86
N TRP A 75 2.34 4.69 -2.02
CA TRP A 75 1.84 4.16 -0.77
C TRP A 75 0.88 2.99 -0.98
N ASN A 76 -0.10 3.15 -1.88
CA ASN A 76 -1.06 2.11 -2.21
C ASN A 76 -0.36 0.83 -2.65
N LEU A 77 0.60 0.93 -3.59
CA LEU A 77 1.36 -0.21 -4.08
C LEU A 77 2.15 -0.89 -2.97
N LYS A 78 2.81 -0.10 -2.10
CA LYS A 78 3.55 -0.62 -0.95
C LYS A 78 2.64 -1.39 0.00
N GLN A 79 1.49 -0.83 0.37
CA GLN A 79 0.54 -1.47 1.27
C GLN A 79 -0.07 -2.74 0.67
N ILE A 80 -0.43 -2.72 -0.61
CA ILE A 80 -0.94 -3.90 -1.34
C ILE A 80 0.11 -5.00 -1.37
N LYS A 81 1.38 -4.66 -1.64
CA LYS A 81 2.49 -5.63 -1.64
C LYS A 81 2.68 -6.27 -0.26
N ILE A 82 2.71 -5.47 0.81
CA ILE A 82 2.81 -5.97 2.19
C ILE A 82 1.66 -6.94 2.47
N LYS A 83 0.43 -6.54 2.16
CA LYS A 83 -0.76 -7.36 2.40
C LYS A 83 -0.74 -8.67 1.61
N ALA A 84 -0.30 -8.63 0.35
CA ALA A 84 -0.16 -9.82 -0.48
C ALA A 84 0.89 -10.79 0.08
N GLN A 85 2.03 -10.28 0.59
CA GLN A 85 3.06 -11.10 1.21
C GLN A 85 2.58 -11.72 2.53
N GLU A 86 1.77 -11.03 3.33
CA GLU A 86 1.15 -11.56 4.55
C GLU A 86 0.28 -12.80 4.29
N ILE A 87 -0.39 -12.87 3.14
CA ILE A 87 -1.23 -14.01 2.74
C ILE A 87 -0.49 -15.03 1.89
N GLY A 88 0.83 -14.90 1.74
CA GLY A 88 1.70 -15.86 1.07
C GLY A 88 1.72 -15.78 -0.45
N ALA A 89 1.32 -14.66 -1.04
CA ALA A 89 1.35 -14.45 -2.49
C ALA A 89 2.77 -14.40 -3.06
N ASP A 90 2.92 -14.79 -4.31
CA ASP A 90 4.17 -14.69 -5.09
C ASP A 90 4.24 -13.40 -5.91
N GLY A 91 3.09 -12.77 -6.15
CA GLY A 91 3.00 -11.51 -6.87
C GLY A 91 1.61 -10.92 -6.83
N ILE A 92 1.47 -9.77 -7.49
CA ILE A 92 0.18 -9.09 -7.69
C ILE A 92 -0.02 -8.72 -9.16
N ILE A 93 -1.30 -8.69 -9.56
CA ILE A 93 -1.75 -8.10 -10.82
C ILE A 93 -2.53 -6.84 -10.48
N VAL A 94 -2.00 -5.68 -10.84
CA VAL A 94 -2.65 -4.39 -10.61
C VAL A 94 -3.79 -4.21 -11.61
N LEU A 95 -4.99 -3.98 -11.11
CA LEU A 95 -6.19 -3.80 -11.93
C LEU A 95 -6.50 -2.34 -12.26
N GLY A 96 -5.90 -1.40 -11.50
CA GLY A 96 -6.12 0.04 -11.68
C GLY A 96 -6.60 0.74 -10.42
N LYS A 97 -7.31 1.86 -10.60
CA LYS A 97 -7.86 2.64 -9.50
C LYS A 97 -9.05 1.92 -8.84
N SER A 98 -9.19 2.10 -7.52
CA SER A 98 -10.21 1.41 -6.72
C SER A 98 -11.45 2.25 -6.48
N SER A 99 -11.33 3.57 -6.44
CA SER A 99 -12.40 4.48 -6.06
C SER A 99 -12.42 5.71 -6.93
N SER A 100 -13.60 6.28 -7.10
CA SER A 100 -13.80 7.61 -7.67
C SER A 100 -14.60 8.45 -6.67
N ALA A 101 -14.17 9.68 -6.44
CA ALA A 101 -14.91 10.67 -5.67
C ALA A 101 -15.39 11.76 -6.62
N GLY A 102 -16.70 11.94 -6.70
CA GLY A 102 -17.29 13.09 -7.38
C GLY A 102 -17.52 14.23 -6.38
N VAL A 103 -16.86 15.36 -6.58
CA VAL A 103 -17.15 16.58 -5.83
C VAL A 103 -18.00 17.50 -6.71
N GLY A 104 -19.26 17.69 -6.33
CA GLY A 104 -20.12 18.66 -6.97
C GLY A 104 -19.79 20.07 -6.48
N ILE A 105 -19.21 20.91 -7.32
CA ILE A 105 -18.96 22.32 -7.01
C ILE A 105 -20.12 23.14 -7.60
N PRO A 106 -20.88 23.87 -6.76
CA PRO A 106 -21.93 24.72 -7.27
C PRO A 106 -21.33 25.92 -8.01
N VAL A 107 -21.72 26.09 -9.28
CA VAL A 107 -21.34 27.25 -10.10
C VAL A 107 -22.61 27.92 -10.60
N GLY A 108 -23.02 28.98 -9.89
CA GLY A 108 -24.30 29.64 -10.17
C GLY A 108 -25.50 28.70 -9.90
N THR A 109 -26.31 28.41 -10.92
CA THR A 109 -27.46 27.48 -10.84
C THR A 109 -27.13 26.06 -11.31
N THR A 110 -25.88 25.76 -11.59
CA THR A 110 -25.40 24.49 -12.13
C THR A 110 -24.33 23.89 -11.21
N TYR A 111 -24.21 22.56 -11.21
CA TYR A 111 -23.13 21.85 -10.52
C TYR A 111 -22.13 21.32 -11.54
N VAL A 112 -20.84 21.60 -11.30
CA VAL A 112 -19.74 20.97 -12.02
C VAL A 112 -19.25 19.80 -11.16
N VAL A 113 -19.34 18.59 -11.69
CA VAL A 113 -18.84 17.39 -11.01
C VAL A 113 -17.40 17.15 -11.46
N SER A 114 -16.46 17.23 -10.55
CA SER A 114 -15.09 16.79 -10.76
C SER A 114 -14.96 15.37 -10.23
N GLU A 115 -14.65 14.41 -11.09
CA GLU A 115 -14.37 13.04 -10.68
C GLU A 115 -12.85 12.87 -10.50
N GLU A 116 -12.44 12.65 -9.26
CA GLU A 116 -11.08 12.24 -8.96
C GLU A 116 -11.05 10.74 -8.69
N THR A 117 -10.19 10.03 -9.41
CA THR A 117 -9.95 8.61 -9.18
C THR A 117 -8.73 8.44 -8.27
N TYR A 118 -8.88 7.69 -7.20
CA TYR A 118 -7.82 7.43 -6.22
C TYR A 118 -7.81 5.97 -5.79
N GLY A 119 -6.85 5.62 -4.96
CA GLY A 119 -6.67 4.26 -4.50
C GLY A 119 -6.13 3.33 -5.57
N MET A 120 -5.93 2.08 -5.20
CA MET A 120 -5.42 1.04 -6.07
C MET A 120 -6.06 -0.30 -5.73
N LYS A 121 -6.35 -1.08 -6.77
CA LYS A 121 -6.91 -2.41 -6.68
C LYS A 121 -6.01 -3.40 -7.39
N ALA A 122 -5.73 -4.52 -6.75
CA ALA A 122 -4.91 -5.58 -7.30
C ALA A 122 -5.45 -6.97 -6.91
N VAL A 123 -5.01 -8.00 -7.63
CA VAL A 123 -5.24 -9.40 -7.29
C VAL A 123 -3.91 -10.01 -6.84
N ALA A 124 -3.90 -10.60 -5.66
CA ALA A 124 -2.76 -11.38 -5.17
C ALA A 124 -2.77 -12.76 -5.81
N ILE A 125 -1.64 -13.20 -6.32
CA ILE A 125 -1.48 -14.46 -7.04
C ILE A 125 -0.41 -15.33 -6.41
N LYS A 126 -0.60 -16.65 -6.55
CA LYS A 126 0.39 -17.66 -6.20
C LYS A 126 0.64 -18.57 -7.38
N TYR A 127 1.93 -18.78 -7.70
CA TYR A 127 2.30 -19.71 -8.76
C TYR A 127 2.05 -21.15 -8.32
N ILE A 128 1.63 -21.96 -9.30
CA ILE A 128 1.46 -23.41 -9.15
C ILE A 128 2.75 -24.04 -9.62
N GLU A 129 3.42 -24.77 -8.74
CA GLU A 129 4.55 -25.64 -9.13
C GLU A 129 4.00 -26.83 -9.91
N GLU A 130 4.57 -27.09 -11.08
CA GLU A 130 4.25 -28.29 -11.89
C GLU A 130 4.96 -29.52 -11.35
#